data_147b7f3ef294b315643e528995f7e0f0
#
_entry.id   147b7f3ef294b315643e528995f7e0f0
#
_cell.length_a   1.000
_cell.length_b   1.000
_cell.length_c   1.000
_cell.angle_alpha   90.00
_cell.angle_beta   90.00
_cell.angle_gamma   90.00
#
_symmetry.space_group_name_H-M   'P 1'
#
loop_
_entity.id
_entity.type
_entity.pdbx_description
1 polymer ?
#
loop_
_entity_poly.entity_id
_entity_poly.type
_entity_poly.pdbx_seq_one_letter_code
_entity_poly.pdbx_strand_id
1 'polypeptide(L)'
;MKEVGKRLKALRESVGFSQLKMAEAIGSTQSSINRYENGQSTPPVELFRRYADYFDVSLDYIFARTDKPQGVIYEFKPKAAPEREEMRRFIEMCFDTHSPMHEKLKETLFRMMEDGE
;
A
#
# COMPACT_ATOMS: atom_id res chain seq x y z
N MET A 1 -1.82 2.72 18.77
CA MET A 1 -2.53 1.79 17.84
C MET A 1 -4.06 1.83 18.00
N LYS A 2 -4.59 2.95 18.47
CA LYS A 2 -6.04 3.08 18.68
C LYS A 2 -6.83 3.06 17.36
N GLU A 3 -6.34 3.72 16.32
CA GLU A 3 -7.01 3.72 15.00
C GLU A 3 -7.05 2.32 14.40
N VAL A 4 -5.97 1.56 14.55
CA VAL A 4 -5.91 0.18 14.07
C VAL A 4 -6.91 -0.68 14.83
N GLY A 5 -6.96 -0.55 16.15
CA GLY A 5 -7.93 -1.27 16.98
C GLY A 5 -9.37 -0.98 16.58
N LYS A 6 -9.70 0.27 16.30
CA LYS A 6 -11.02 0.67 15.80
C LYS A 6 -11.36 0.04 14.47
N ARG A 7 -10.39 -0.05 13.54
CA ARG A 7 -10.59 -0.71 12.24
C ARG A 7 -10.87 -2.18 12.40
N LEU A 8 -10.10 -2.88 13.25
CA LEU A 8 -10.31 -4.29 13.52
C LEU A 8 -11.70 -4.54 14.11
N LYS A 9 -12.11 -3.70 15.07
CA LYS A 9 -13.44 -3.78 15.67
C LYS A 9 -14.54 -3.54 14.64
N ALA A 10 -14.39 -2.52 13.80
CA ALA A 10 -15.37 -2.20 12.76
C ALA A 10 -15.51 -3.36 11.76
N LEU A 11 -14.41 -3.99 11.36
CA LEU A 11 -14.47 -5.17 10.48
C LEU A 11 -15.24 -6.31 11.13
N ARG A 12 -14.93 -6.61 12.40
CA ARG A 12 -15.63 -7.66 13.14
C ARG A 12 -17.13 -7.38 13.23
N GLU A 13 -17.49 -6.16 13.59
CA GLU A 13 -18.88 -5.75 13.73
C GLU A 13 -19.63 -5.76 12.38
N SER A 14 -18.92 -5.49 11.29
CA SER A 14 -19.52 -5.49 9.95
C SER A 14 -20.11 -6.85 9.55
N VAL A 15 -19.56 -7.93 10.10
CA VAL A 15 -20.06 -9.30 9.86
C VAL A 15 -20.86 -9.85 11.06
N GLY A 16 -21.10 -9.04 12.08
CA GLY A 16 -21.92 -9.42 13.24
C GLY A 16 -21.25 -10.42 14.17
N PHE A 17 -19.91 -10.52 14.17
CA PHE A 17 -19.20 -11.47 15.01
C PHE A 17 -18.96 -10.94 16.42
N SER A 18 -19.07 -11.83 17.41
CA SER A 18 -18.54 -11.58 18.74
C SER A 18 -17.00 -11.64 18.70
N GLN A 19 -16.37 -11.11 19.74
CA GLN A 19 -14.92 -11.23 19.87
C GLN A 19 -14.46 -12.70 19.94
N LEU A 20 -15.24 -13.55 20.59
CA LEU A 20 -14.94 -14.98 20.66
C LEU A 20 -15.01 -15.62 19.26
N LYS A 21 -16.05 -15.33 18.51
CA LYS A 21 -16.20 -15.85 17.16
C LYS A 21 -15.10 -15.36 16.22
N MET A 22 -14.72 -14.10 16.36
CA MET A 22 -13.61 -13.56 15.59
C MET A 22 -12.29 -14.27 15.92
N ALA A 23 -12.06 -14.51 17.21
CA ALA A 23 -10.87 -15.24 17.66
C ALA A 23 -10.82 -16.66 17.05
N GLU A 24 -11.93 -17.35 17.05
CA GLU A 24 -12.02 -18.69 16.43
C GLU A 24 -11.76 -18.63 14.92
N ALA A 25 -12.28 -17.60 14.24
CA ALA A 25 -12.15 -17.46 12.80
C ALA A 25 -10.70 -17.20 12.36
N ILE A 26 -9.93 -16.46 13.14
CA ILE A 26 -8.55 -16.07 12.77
C ILE A 26 -7.47 -16.78 13.59
N GLY A 27 -7.85 -17.71 14.46
CA GLY A 27 -6.88 -18.48 15.22
C GLY A 27 -6.20 -17.69 16.37
N SER A 28 -6.99 -16.95 17.14
CA SER A 28 -6.53 -16.17 18.29
C SER A 28 -7.40 -16.47 19.51
N THR A 29 -7.30 -15.66 20.55
CA THR A 29 -8.12 -15.77 21.76
C THR A 29 -8.99 -14.53 21.91
N GLN A 30 -10.13 -14.68 22.61
CA GLN A 30 -11.03 -13.56 22.86
C GLN A 30 -10.31 -12.42 23.60
N SER A 31 -9.51 -12.74 24.60
CA SER A 31 -8.80 -11.72 25.37
C SER A 31 -7.78 -10.97 24.52
N SER A 32 -7.13 -11.66 23.59
CA SER A 32 -6.23 -11.00 22.62
C SER A 32 -6.98 -10.06 21.70
N ILE A 33 -8.10 -10.51 21.12
CA ILE A 33 -8.94 -9.68 20.26
C ILE A 33 -9.38 -8.42 21.01
N ASN A 34 -9.83 -8.58 22.25
CA ASN A 34 -10.25 -7.44 23.07
C ASN A 34 -9.13 -6.41 23.25
N ARG A 35 -7.91 -6.87 23.56
CA ARG A 35 -6.76 -5.99 23.74
C ARG A 35 -6.35 -5.29 22.45
N TYR A 36 -6.41 -5.99 21.32
CA TYR A 36 -6.11 -5.41 20.01
C TYR A 36 -7.11 -4.30 19.65
N GLU A 37 -8.41 -4.58 19.84
CA GLU A 37 -9.47 -3.61 19.52
C GLU A 37 -9.42 -2.38 20.42
N ASN A 38 -8.99 -2.54 21.65
CA ASN A 38 -8.85 -1.43 22.59
C ASN A 38 -7.51 -0.69 22.51
N GLY A 39 -6.61 -1.13 21.65
CA GLY A 39 -5.29 -0.52 21.50
C GLY A 39 -4.33 -0.82 22.65
N GLN A 40 -4.62 -1.83 23.47
CA GLN A 40 -3.79 -2.22 24.62
C GLN A 40 -2.58 -3.06 24.20
N SER A 41 -2.65 -3.76 23.10
CA SER A 41 -1.54 -4.50 22.54
C SER A 41 -1.60 -4.49 21.03
N THR A 42 -0.44 -4.76 20.39
CA THR A 42 -0.31 -4.78 18.94
C THR A 42 -0.39 -6.21 18.45
N PRO A 43 -1.27 -6.52 17.47
CA PRO A 43 -1.30 -7.84 16.87
C PRO A 43 0.04 -8.21 16.24
N PRO A 44 0.42 -9.49 16.22
CA PRO A 44 1.53 -9.95 15.40
C PRO A 44 1.26 -9.67 13.91
N VAL A 45 2.32 -9.53 13.13
CA VAL A 45 2.21 -9.27 11.68
C VAL A 45 1.34 -10.30 10.97
N GLU A 46 1.50 -11.57 11.33
CA GLU A 46 0.71 -12.66 10.76
C GLU A 46 -0.79 -12.49 11.01
N LEU A 47 -1.17 -11.95 12.15
CA LEU A 47 -2.57 -11.71 12.47
C LEU A 47 -3.17 -10.60 11.61
N PHE A 48 -2.42 -9.54 11.35
CA PHE A 48 -2.85 -8.50 10.41
C PHE A 48 -3.09 -9.08 9.02
N ARG A 49 -2.21 -9.95 8.56
CA ARG A 49 -2.37 -10.64 7.28
C ARG A 49 -3.66 -11.47 7.26
N ARG A 50 -3.94 -12.22 8.33
CA ARG A 50 -5.16 -13.02 8.45
C ARG A 50 -6.42 -12.18 8.41
N TYR A 51 -6.43 -11.02 9.10
CA TYR A 51 -7.54 -10.08 9.01
C TYR A 51 -7.73 -9.56 7.58
N ALA A 52 -6.66 -9.15 6.93
CA ALA A 52 -6.73 -8.64 5.57
C ALA A 52 -7.28 -9.69 4.60
N ASP A 53 -6.81 -10.92 4.70
CA ASP A 53 -7.26 -12.03 3.86
C ASP A 53 -8.71 -12.43 4.18
N TYR A 54 -9.06 -12.47 5.46
CA TYR A 54 -10.40 -12.89 5.88
C TYR A 54 -11.48 -11.93 5.41
N PHE A 55 -11.23 -10.63 5.54
CA PHE A 55 -12.18 -9.59 5.15
C PHE A 55 -11.98 -9.08 3.73
N ASP A 56 -10.95 -9.56 3.04
CA ASP A 56 -10.58 -9.09 1.70
C ASP A 56 -10.44 -7.56 1.65
N VAL A 57 -9.67 -7.04 2.59
CA VAL A 57 -9.34 -5.61 2.67
C VAL A 57 -7.84 -5.43 2.63
N SER A 58 -7.40 -4.24 2.26
CA SER A 58 -5.99 -3.91 2.23
C SER A 58 -5.42 -3.71 3.64
N LEU A 59 -4.12 -3.95 3.80
CA LEU A 59 -3.41 -3.60 5.03
C LEU A 59 -3.41 -2.09 5.26
N ASP A 60 -3.38 -1.30 4.19
CA ASP A 60 -3.47 0.16 4.31
C ASP A 60 -4.78 0.59 4.97
N TYR A 61 -5.88 -0.08 4.66
CA TYR A 61 -7.16 0.17 5.32
C TYR A 61 -7.08 -0.19 6.82
N ILE A 62 -6.55 -1.36 7.15
CA ILE A 62 -6.41 -1.80 8.55
C ILE A 62 -5.54 -0.83 9.35
N PHE A 63 -4.44 -0.36 8.75
CA PHE A 63 -3.52 0.59 9.40
C PHE A 63 -4.02 2.04 9.39
N ALA A 64 -5.25 2.27 8.92
CA ALA A 64 -5.89 3.57 8.85
C ALA A 64 -5.12 4.59 7.98
N ARG A 65 -4.38 4.10 6.99
CA ARG A 65 -3.70 4.95 6.00
C ARG A 65 -4.64 5.42 4.89
N THR A 66 -5.78 4.77 4.77
CA THR A 66 -6.84 5.10 3.81
C THR A 66 -8.19 4.71 4.41
N ASP A 67 -9.25 5.37 3.97
CA ASP A 67 -10.64 4.99 4.28
C ASP A 67 -11.23 4.04 3.24
N LYS A 68 -10.47 3.66 2.23
CA LYS A 68 -10.90 2.76 1.16
C LYS A 68 -10.49 1.33 1.49
N PRO A 69 -11.45 0.39 1.66
CA PRO A 69 -11.11 -1.01 1.97
C PRO A 69 -10.22 -1.69 0.95
N GLN A 70 -10.38 -1.35 -0.33
CA GLN A 70 -9.56 -1.88 -1.41
C GLN A 70 -8.14 -1.33 -1.40
N GLY A 71 -7.87 -0.30 -0.60
CA GLY A 71 -6.57 0.33 -0.53
C GLY A 71 -6.38 1.44 -1.55
N VAL A 72 -5.16 1.96 -1.60
CA VAL A 72 -4.76 2.99 -2.54
C VAL A 72 -3.80 2.38 -3.55
N ILE A 73 -4.02 2.68 -4.83
CA ILE A 73 -3.08 2.30 -5.88
C ILE A 73 -1.95 3.31 -5.87
N TYR A 74 -0.75 2.85 -5.49
CA TYR A 74 0.45 3.68 -5.50
C TYR A 74 1.20 3.50 -6.80
N GLU A 75 1.55 4.61 -7.44
CA GLU A 75 2.57 4.59 -8.48
C GLU A 75 3.93 4.41 -7.80
N PHE A 76 4.74 3.49 -8.32
CA PHE A 76 6.07 3.25 -7.78
C PHE A 76 7.01 4.39 -8.18
N LYS A 77 7.28 5.29 -7.23
CA LYS A 77 8.21 6.41 -7.38
C LYS A 77 9.19 6.40 -6.22
N PRO A 78 10.26 5.59 -6.28
CA PRO A 78 11.23 5.56 -5.17
C PRO A 78 11.87 6.93 -4.99
N LYS A 79 11.94 7.39 -3.75
CA LYS A 79 12.55 8.70 -3.43
C LYS A 79 14.02 8.76 -3.80
N ALA A 80 14.69 7.60 -3.84
CA ALA A 80 16.10 7.47 -4.20
C ALA A 80 16.32 7.39 -5.72
N ALA A 81 15.26 7.36 -6.54
CA ALA A 81 15.40 7.36 -7.99
C ALA A 81 15.87 8.73 -8.48
N PRO A 82 16.68 8.78 -9.54
CA PRO A 82 17.04 10.06 -10.17
C PRO A 82 15.78 10.82 -10.56
N GLU A 83 15.79 12.14 -10.36
CA GLU A 83 14.71 12.98 -10.82
C GLU A 83 14.60 12.94 -12.35
N ARG A 84 13.38 13.08 -12.87
CA ARG A 84 13.13 13.07 -14.31
C ARG A 84 13.95 14.10 -15.04
N GLU A 85 14.13 15.26 -14.46
CA GLU A 85 14.93 16.33 -15.03
C GLU A 85 16.39 15.90 -15.20
N GLU A 86 16.96 15.19 -14.24
CA GLU A 86 18.30 14.64 -14.34
C GLU A 86 18.39 13.58 -15.43
N MET A 87 17.37 12.71 -15.53
CA MET A 87 17.29 11.72 -16.60
C MET A 87 17.19 12.38 -17.98
N ARG A 88 16.40 13.43 -18.10
CA ARG A 88 16.28 14.22 -19.34
C ARG A 88 17.63 14.83 -19.73
N ARG A 89 18.31 15.43 -18.79
CA ARG A 89 19.65 16.00 -19.01
C ARG A 89 20.65 14.94 -19.45
N PHE A 90 20.60 13.79 -18.80
CA PHE A 90 21.47 12.66 -19.15
C PHE A 90 21.23 12.19 -20.58
N ILE A 91 19.96 12.03 -20.96
CA ILE A 91 19.56 11.63 -22.30
C ILE A 91 20.01 12.69 -23.32
N GLU A 92 19.85 13.98 -23.02
CA GLU A 92 20.29 15.07 -23.89
C GLU A 92 21.82 15.10 -24.06
N MET A 93 22.57 14.81 -23.02
CA MET A 93 24.01 14.74 -23.09
C MET A 93 24.52 13.55 -23.92
N CYS A 94 23.80 12.43 -23.89
CA CYS A 94 24.20 11.20 -24.59
C CYS A 94 23.85 11.22 -26.08
N PHE A 95 22.91 12.07 -26.51
CA PHE A 95 22.42 12.10 -27.90
C PHE A 95 22.74 13.42 -28.56
N ASP A 96 23.46 13.36 -29.68
CA ASP A 96 23.71 14.53 -30.50
C ASP A 96 22.43 14.99 -31.21
N THR A 97 22.07 16.24 -31.05
CA THR A 97 20.82 16.83 -31.54
C THR A 97 20.82 17.14 -33.04
N HIS A 98 21.91 16.86 -33.77
CA HIS A 98 22.04 17.23 -35.18
C HIS A 98 21.38 16.24 -36.17
N SER A 99 20.94 15.07 -35.66
CA SER A 99 20.31 14.05 -36.50
C SER A 99 18.78 14.02 -36.31
N PRO A 100 17.97 14.01 -37.38
CA PRO A 100 16.50 13.83 -37.25
C PRO A 100 16.09 12.52 -36.56
N MET A 101 16.90 11.46 -36.73
CA MET A 101 16.64 10.20 -36.02
C MET A 101 16.88 10.31 -34.51
N HIS A 102 17.79 11.18 -34.10
CA HIS A 102 18.03 11.47 -32.71
C HIS A 102 16.83 12.08 -32.03
N GLU A 103 16.15 13.00 -32.69
CA GLU A 103 14.93 13.62 -32.13
C GLU A 103 13.84 12.57 -31.90
N LYS A 104 13.62 11.66 -32.85
CA LYS A 104 12.62 10.60 -32.67
C LYS A 104 13.00 9.63 -31.57
N LEU A 105 14.27 9.25 -31.47
CA LEU A 105 14.75 8.37 -30.41
C LEU A 105 14.63 9.05 -29.05
N LYS A 106 14.99 10.31 -28.98
CA LYS A 106 14.90 11.14 -27.79
C LYS A 106 13.46 11.25 -27.31
N GLU A 107 12.50 11.54 -28.22
CA GLU A 107 11.08 11.59 -27.91
C GLU A 107 10.56 10.25 -27.42
N THR A 108 10.98 9.15 -28.05
CA THR A 108 10.59 7.81 -27.65
C THR A 108 11.09 7.49 -26.25
N LEU A 109 12.34 7.82 -25.93
CA LEU A 109 12.93 7.61 -24.61
C LEU A 109 12.23 8.44 -23.54
N PHE A 110 11.92 9.70 -23.83
CA PHE A 110 11.18 10.55 -22.91
C PHE A 110 9.77 10.03 -22.67
N ARG A 111 9.10 9.57 -23.72
CA ARG A 111 7.75 8.99 -23.61
C ARG A 111 7.77 7.73 -22.76
N MET A 112 8.74 6.84 -22.98
CA MET A 112 8.90 5.64 -22.16
C MET A 112 9.16 5.97 -20.70
N MET A 113 9.92 7.02 -20.42
CA MET A 113 10.21 7.49 -19.08
C MET A 113 8.96 8.05 -18.40
N GLU A 114 8.08 8.72 -19.16
CA GLU A 114 6.82 9.26 -18.66
C GLU A 114 5.75 8.17 -18.48
N ASP A 115 5.66 7.23 -19.44
CA ASP A 115 4.68 6.13 -19.42
C ASP A 115 5.08 5.00 -18.45
N GLY A 116 6.35 4.93 -18.05
CA GLY A 116 6.86 3.94 -17.11
C GLY A 116 6.54 4.19 -15.64
N GLU A 117 5.65 5.11 -15.35
CA GLU A 117 5.26 5.49 -14.00
C GLU A 117 4.13 4.67 -13.43
#